data_8aa9b4e8d1113fe8a6e445cad167169a
#
_entry.id   8aa9b4e8d1113fe8a6e445cad167169a
#
_cell.length_a   1.000
_cell.length_b   1.000
_cell.length_c   1.000
_cell.angle_alpha   90.00
_cell.angle_beta   90.00
_cell.angle_gamma   90.00
#
_symmetry.space_group_name_H-M   'P 1'
#
loop_
_entity.id
_entity.type
_entity.pdbx_description
1 polymer ?
#
loop_
_entity_poly.entity_id
_entity_poly.type
_entity_poly.pdbx_seq_one_letter_code
_entity_poly.pdbx_strand_id
1 'polypeptide(L)'
;MTKNYWMFVTTEENFSISSKMGLTLHGFGKKYKKRTDRMNVGDEVIYYLRDKMRWCAVSEIETTVFEDPRPIWIPRIRGDDFRYRVNMKAKVILDEGQY
;
A
#
# COMPACT_ATOMS: atom_id res chain seq x y z
N MET A 1 9.68 -8.79 19.83
CA MET A 1 9.72 -9.01 18.37
C MET A 1 10.03 -7.72 17.65
N THR A 2 10.85 -7.82 16.61
CA THR A 2 11.25 -6.65 15.84
C THR A 2 10.21 -6.33 14.77
N LYS A 3 9.75 -5.09 14.79
CA LYS A 3 8.83 -4.57 13.78
C LYS A 3 9.63 -4.21 12.53
N ASN A 4 9.14 -4.57 11.36
CA ASN A 4 9.70 -4.13 10.09
C ASN A 4 8.99 -2.87 9.60
N TYR A 5 9.70 -2.10 8.80
CA TYR A 5 9.18 -0.88 8.18
C TYR A 5 9.27 -1.04 6.67
N TRP A 6 8.19 -0.75 6.00
CA TRP A 6 8.10 -0.90 4.55
C TRP A 6 7.78 0.44 3.91
N MET A 7 8.36 0.69 2.75
CA MET A 7 7.99 1.86 1.95
C MET A 7 7.13 1.40 0.78
N PHE A 8 5.90 1.89 0.71
CA PHE A 8 5.01 1.63 -0.40
C PHE A 8 5.05 2.83 -1.33
N VAL A 9 5.62 2.62 -2.52
CA VAL A 9 5.70 3.65 -3.55
C VAL A 9 4.47 3.54 -4.43
N THR A 10 3.71 4.61 -4.56
CA THR A 10 2.49 4.64 -5.34
C THR A 10 2.33 5.95 -6.08
N THR A 11 1.39 6.03 -6.99
CA THR A 11 1.03 7.27 -7.67
C THR A 11 -0.05 7.98 -6.88
N GLU A 12 -0.19 9.30 -7.11
CA GLU A 12 -1.25 10.08 -6.48
C GLU A 12 -2.63 9.51 -6.82
N GLU A 13 -2.81 9.07 -8.05
CA GLU A 13 -4.07 8.48 -8.51
C GLU A 13 -4.43 7.22 -7.73
N ASN A 14 -3.50 6.28 -7.60
CA ASN A 14 -3.74 5.05 -6.83
C ASN A 14 -3.84 5.32 -5.33
N PHE A 15 -3.07 6.26 -4.82
CA PHE A 15 -3.18 6.67 -3.41
C PHE A 15 -4.55 7.26 -3.12
N SER A 16 -5.10 8.06 -4.05
CA SER A 16 -6.45 8.61 -3.90
C SER A 16 -7.49 7.50 -3.78
N ILE A 17 -7.37 6.46 -4.58
CA ILE A 17 -8.27 5.29 -4.50
C ILE A 17 -8.17 4.64 -3.11
N SER A 18 -6.94 4.37 -2.66
CA SER A 18 -6.70 3.78 -1.34
C SER A 18 -7.19 4.67 -0.20
N SER A 19 -7.00 5.97 -0.32
CA SER A 19 -7.42 6.96 0.68
C SER A 19 -8.94 6.99 0.84
N LYS A 20 -9.67 6.87 -0.26
CA LYS A 20 -11.14 6.82 -0.24
C LYS A 20 -11.67 5.58 0.47
N MET A 21 -10.87 4.53 0.55
CA MET A 21 -11.17 3.32 1.32
C MET A 21 -10.67 3.42 2.77
N GLY A 22 -10.17 4.58 3.19
CA GLY A 22 -9.63 4.77 4.53
C GLY A 22 -8.25 4.15 4.75
N LEU A 23 -7.50 3.87 3.69
CA LEU A 23 -6.21 3.17 3.72
C LEU A 23 -6.27 1.82 4.43
N THR A 24 -7.38 1.10 4.25
CA THR A 24 -7.59 -0.20 4.90
C THR A 24 -7.06 -1.37 4.09
N LEU A 25 -6.65 -1.12 2.85
CA LEU A 25 -6.23 -2.16 1.92
C LEU A 25 -5.14 -1.65 0.99
N HIS A 26 -4.12 -2.46 0.73
CA HIS A 26 -3.12 -2.15 -0.28
C HIS A 26 -2.82 -3.39 -1.10
N GLY A 27 -2.60 -3.19 -2.41
CA GLY A 27 -2.31 -4.26 -3.34
C GLY A 27 -0.94 -4.10 -4.00
N PHE A 28 -0.31 -5.23 -4.26
CA PHE A 28 1.00 -5.30 -4.90
C PHE A 28 0.92 -6.09 -6.19
N GLY A 29 1.71 -5.68 -7.18
CA GLY A 29 1.84 -6.40 -8.42
C GLY A 29 2.57 -7.73 -8.25
N LYS A 30 2.49 -8.56 -9.28
CA LYS A 30 3.04 -9.92 -9.27
C LYS A 30 4.54 -9.97 -8.96
N LYS A 31 5.30 -8.98 -9.40
CA LYS A 31 6.76 -8.96 -9.17
C LYS A 31 7.14 -8.78 -7.71
N TYR A 32 6.22 -8.36 -6.85
CA TYR A 32 6.50 -8.12 -5.44
C TYR A 32 6.09 -9.28 -4.52
N LYS A 33 5.67 -10.40 -5.08
CA LYS A 33 5.16 -11.53 -4.27
C LYS A 33 6.12 -11.94 -3.16
N LYS A 34 7.41 -12.07 -3.46
CA LYS A 34 8.39 -12.48 -2.44
C LYS A 34 8.50 -11.49 -1.30
N ARG A 35 8.38 -10.19 -1.60
CA ARG A 35 8.42 -9.15 -0.56
C ARG A 35 7.17 -9.19 0.30
N THR A 36 6.01 -9.39 -0.31
CA THR A 36 4.75 -9.46 0.44
C THR A 36 4.71 -10.66 1.38
N ASP A 37 5.36 -11.75 0.99
CA ASP A 37 5.44 -12.94 1.85
C ASP A 37 6.23 -12.69 3.14
N ARG A 38 7.03 -11.63 3.19
CA ARG A 38 7.82 -11.26 4.37
C ARG A 38 7.11 -10.25 5.27
N MET A 39 5.98 -9.72 4.83
CA MET A 39 5.24 -8.73 5.60
C MET A 39 4.44 -9.40 6.71
N ASN A 40 4.53 -8.86 7.92
CA ASN A 40 3.90 -9.42 9.09
C ASN A 40 2.91 -8.46 9.72
N VAL A 41 1.95 -9.01 10.42
CA VAL A 41 1.02 -8.22 11.24
C VAL A 41 1.82 -7.37 12.23
N GLY A 42 1.49 -6.10 12.32
CA GLY A 42 2.19 -5.15 13.20
C GLY A 42 3.30 -4.36 12.52
N ASP A 43 3.74 -4.76 11.32
CA ASP A 43 4.71 -3.98 10.56
C ASP A 43 4.10 -2.64 10.16
N GLU A 44 4.95 -1.61 10.08
CA GLU A 44 4.52 -0.28 9.66
C GLU A 44 4.86 -0.03 8.19
N VAL A 45 3.99 0.75 7.55
CA VAL A 45 4.10 1.09 6.14
C VAL A 45 4.11 2.60 6.01
N ILE A 46 5.08 3.10 5.25
CA ILE A 46 5.17 4.52 4.92
C ILE A 46 4.86 4.67 3.44
N TYR A 47 3.85 5.47 3.12
CA TYR A 47 3.46 5.73 1.74
C TYR A 47 4.24 6.88 1.15
N TYR A 48 4.80 6.64 -0.02
CA TYR A 48 5.54 7.63 -0.79
C TYR A 48 4.89 7.82 -2.16
N LEU A 49 4.54 9.06 -2.49
CA LEU A 49 3.97 9.40 -3.79
C LEU A 49 5.11 9.69 -4.77
N ARG A 50 5.28 8.80 -5.74
CA ARG A 50 6.40 8.93 -6.69
C ARG A 50 6.27 10.12 -7.62
N ASP A 51 5.04 10.47 -8.01
CA ASP A 51 4.78 11.60 -8.91
C ASP A 51 4.85 12.95 -8.21
N LYS A 52 4.78 12.98 -6.88
CA LYS A 52 4.94 14.19 -6.08
C LYS A 52 6.26 14.20 -5.32
N MET A 53 6.97 13.08 -5.26
CA MET A 53 8.19 12.90 -4.48
C MET A 53 8.00 13.28 -3.01
N ARG A 54 6.88 12.85 -2.40
CA ARG A 54 6.49 13.23 -1.05
C ARG A 54 5.96 12.04 -0.26
N TRP A 55 6.22 12.04 1.03
CA TRP A 55 5.59 11.13 1.99
C TRP A 55 4.17 11.62 2.25
N CYS A 56 3.21 10.71 2.34
CA CYS A 56 1.82 11.12 2.49
C CYS A 56 1.03 10.37 3.55
N ALA A 57 1.50 9.22 4.03
CA ALA A 57 0.75 8.46 5.02
C ALA A 57 1.60 7.43 5.73
N VAL A 58 1.14 7.00 6.90
CA VAL A 58 1.69 5.88 7.66
C VAL A 58 0.55 4.95 8.04
N SER A 59 0.73 3.66 7.83
CA SER A 59 -0.25 2.63 8.18
C SER A 59 0.42 1.45 8.88
N GLU A 60 -0.40 0.61 9.51
CA GLU A 60 0.06 -0.61 10.15
C GLU A 60 -0.59 -1.81 9.45
N ILE A 61 0.20 -2.85 9.19
CA ILE A 61 -0.29 -4.07 8.54
C ILE A 61 -1.07 -4.90 9.56
N GLU A 62 -2.31 -5.26 9.20
CA GLU A 62 -3.20 -6.03 10.08
C GLU A 62 -3.34 -7.49 9.69
N THR A 63 -2.98 -7.86 8.47
CA THR A 63 -3.06 -9.25 8.01
C THR A 63 -1.80 -9.64 7.26
N THR A 64 -1.53 -10.94 7.17
CA THR A 64 -0.57 -11.44 6.20
C THR A 64 -1.12 -11.27 4.79
N VAL A 65 -0.27 -11.45 3.77
CA VAL A 65 -0.67 -11.27 2.38
C VAL A 65 -1.74 -12.31 1.98
N PHE A 66 -2.70 -11.85 1.19
CA PHE A 66 -3.71 -12.69 0.56
C PHE A 66 -3.88 -12.31 -0.91
N GLU A 67 -4.46 -13.19 -1.69
CA GLU A 67 -4.71 -12.93 -3.10
C GLU A 67 -6.16 -12.52 -3.34
N ASP A 68 -6.35 -11.42 -4.09
CA ASP A 68 -7.66 -10.96 -4.52
C ASP A 68 -7.49 -10.23 -5.86
N PRO A 69 -7.91 -10.82 -6.97
CA PRO A 69 -7.70 -10.24 -8.29
C PRO A 69 -8.72 -9.17 -8.69
N ARG A 70 -9.67 -8.82 -7.82
CA ARG A 70 -10.69 -7.83 -8.16
C ARG A 70 -10.03 -6.49 -8.48
N PRO A 71 -10.42 -5.83 -9.59
CA PRO A 71 -9.78 -4.57 -10.00
C PRO A 71 -10.17 -3.43 -9.04
N ILE A 72 -9.15 -2.79 -8.47
CA ILE A 72 -9.31 -1.63 -7.57
C ILE A 72 -8.40 -0.50 -8.04
N TRP A 73 -7.11 -0.80 -8.23
CA TRP A 73 -6.11 0.19 -8.60
C TRP A 73 -5.79 0.13 -10.10
N ILE A 74 -5.15 1.18 -10.60
CA ILE A 74 -4.76 1.30 -12.00
C ILE A 74 -3.32 0.79 -12.15
N PRO A 75 -3.11 -0.35 -12.84
CA PRO A 75 -1.77 -0.94 -12.98
C PRO A 75 -0.91 -0.18 -13.99
N ARG A 76 0.40 -0.10 -13.72
CA ARG A 76 1.38 0.42 -14.67
C ARG A 76 1.73 -0.61 -15.73
N ILE A 77 1.68 -1.88 -15.38
CA ILE A 77 2.00 -3.00 -16.26
C ILE A 77 0.70 -3.64 -16.69
N ARG A 78 0.49 -3.71 -18.01
CA ARG A 78 -0.72 -4.31 -18.57
C ARG A 78 -0.87 -5.75 -18.10
N GLY A 79 -2.08 -6.06 -17.61
CA GLY A 79 -2.39 -7.41 -17.12
C GLY A 79 -2.07 -7.63 -15.66
N ASP A 80 -1.46 -6.65 -14.98
CA ASP A 80 -1.26 -6.72 -13.54
C ASP A 80 -2.54 -6.29 -12.83
N ASP A 81 -2.93 -7.00 -11.78
CA ASP A 81 -4.18 -6.75 -11.08
C ASP A 81 -3.97 -6.41 -9.59
N PHE A 82 -2.72 -6.20 -9.16
CA PHE A 82 -2.41 -5.94 -7.75
C PHE A 82 -3.06 -6.97 -6.82
N ARG A 83 -2.97 -8.24 -7.18
CA ARG A 83 -3.68 -9.32 -6.47
C ARG A 83 -3.14 -9.66 -5.08
N TYR A 84 -1.87 -9.34 -4.80
CA TYR A 84 -1.27 -9.63 -3.50
C TYR A 84 -1.56 -8.47 -2.57
N ARG A 85 -2.45 -8.70 -1.59
CA ARG A 85 -3.02 -7.63 -0.77
C ARG A 85 -2.82 -7.86 0.71
N VAL A 86 -2.75 -6.76 1.45
CA VAL A 86 -2.76 -6.78 2.92
C VAL A 86 -3.81 -5.81 3.41
N ASN A 87 -4.48 -6.15 4.51
CA ASN A 87 -5.33 -5.21 5.21
C ASN A 87 -4.48 -4.37 6.15
N MET A 88 -4.87 -3.14 6.35
CA MET A 88 -4.10 -2.16 7.13
C MET A 88 -5.00 -1.30 7.99
N LYS A 89 -4.36 -0.66 8.98
CA LYS A 89 -4.97 0.38 9.80
C LYS A 89 -4.19 1.67 9.59
N ALA A 90 -4.87 2.72 9.15
CA ALA A 90 -4.25 4.02 8.95
C ALA A 90 -3.86 4.63 10.30
N LYS A 91 -2.64 5.15 10.40
CA LYS A 91 -2.16 5.88 11.57
C LYS A 91 -2.11 7.39 11.31
N VAL A 92 -1.59 7.77 10.14
CA VAL A 92 -1.49 9.18 9.72
C VAL A 92 -1.82 9.23 8.24
N ILE A 93 -2.71 10.13 7.87
CA ILE A 93 -3.01 10.45 6.48
C ILE A 93 -2.87 11.96 6.35
N LEU A 94 -1.92 12.41 5.53
CA LEU A 94 -1.73 13.83 5.27
C LEU A 94 -2.67 14.30 4.16
N ASP A 95 -3.21 15.50 4.31
CA ASP A 95 -3.95 16.15 3.24
C ASP A 95 -2.99 16.66 2.17
N GLU A 96 -3.50 16.88 0.97
CA GLU A 96 -2.68 17.27 -0.18
C GLU A 96 -1.76 18.46 0.11
N GLY A 97 -2.22 19.44 0.87
CA GLY A 97 -1.42 20.60 1.23
C GLY A 97 -0.34 20.34 2.27
N GLN A 98 -0.31 19.15 2.88
CA GLN A 98 0.62 18.83 3.96
C GLN A 98 1.81 17.98 3.52
N TYR A 99 1.75 17.40 2.34
CA TYR A 99 2.85 16.57 1.85
C TYR A 99 3.57 17.11 0.62
#